data_1efb785e08da96b4afc4a18678a6518d
#
_entry.id   1efb785e08da96b4afc4a18678a6518d
#
_cell.length_a   1.000
_cell.length_b   1.000
_cell.length_c   1.000
_cell.angle_alpha   90.00
_cell.angle_beta   90.00
_cell.angle_gamma   90.00
#
_symmetry.space_group_name_H-M   'P 1'
#
loop_
_entity.id
_entity.type
_entity.pdbx_description
1 polymer ?
#
loop_
_entity_poly.entity_id
_entity_poly.type
_entity_poly.pdbx_seq_one_letter_code
_entity_poly.pdbx_strand_id
1 'polypeptide(L)'
;MTNRDAAADETIEARLAREDDREAVLAFCARTWDDGDYIQYVWEDWLRDSSGALLVATLAGRPVGLAHLRMMSPEEAWIEGVRVDPEARRRGVARVLISRAARL
;
A
#
# COMPACT_ATOMS: atom_id res chain seq x y z
N MET A 1 -3.10 18.66 -24.49
CA MET A 1 -3.14 18.44 -23.97
C MET A 1 -3.90 17.86 -23.02
N THR A 2 -4.62 17.42 -22.96
CA THR A 2 -5.49 16.78 -22.24
C THR A 2 -5.01 15.70 -21.37
N ASN A 3 -3.93 15.08 -21.69
CA ASN A 3 -3.37 14.09 -20.83
C ASN A 3 -2.98 14.59 -19.51
N ARG A 4 -2.86 15.89 -19.40
CA ARG A 4 -2.47 16.49 -18.23
C ARG A 4 -3.51 16.37 -17.19
N ASP A 5 -4.74 16.50 -17.56
CA ASP A 5 -5.81 16.38 -16.60
C ASP A 5 -5.92 14.95 -16.11
N ALA A 6 -5.74 14.02 -17.02
CA ALA A 6 -5.78 12.63 -16.64
C ALA A 6 -4.67 12.30 -15.68
N ALA A 7 -3.50 12.88 -15.90
CA ALA A 7 -2.39 12.63 -15.01
C ALA A 7 -2.64 13.17 -13.62
N ALA A 8 -3.31 14.30 -13.53
CA ALA A 8 -3.64 14.88 -12.24
C ALA A 8 -4.63 14.01 -11.51
N ASP A 9 -5.61 13.45 -12.22
CA ASP A 9 -6.59 12.58 -11.62
C ASP A 9 -5.98 11.27 -11.18
N GLU A 10 -4.83 10.93 -11.75
CA GLU A 10 -4.18 9.68 -11.43
C GLU A 10 -2.98 9.86 -10.51
N THR A 11 -3.01 10.91 -9.72
CA THR A 11 -1.94 11.13 -8.75
C THR A 11 -1.96 10.01 -7.72
N ILE A 12 -0.78 9.47 -7.46
CA ILE A 12 -0.62 8.42 -6.47
C ILE A 12 -0.14 9.02 -5.16
N GLU A 13 -0.85 8.71 -4.09
CA GLU A 13 -0.50 9.21 -2.77
C GLU A 13 -0.40 8.04 -1.80
N ALA A 14 0.48 8.16 -0.83
CA ALA A 14 0.62 7.15 0.21
C ALA A 14 0.24 7.76 1.55
N ARG A 15 -0.51 7.00 2.34
CA ARG A 15 -0.95 7.43 3.66
C ARG A 15 -1.05 6.23 4.57
N LEU A 16 -1.26 6.48 5.85
CA LEU A 16 -1.48 5.38 6.78
C LEU A 16 -2.80 4.68 6.44
N ALA A 17 -2.78 3.38 6.56
CA ALA A 17 -3.97 2.57 6.29
C ALA A 17 -5.03 2.82 7.35
N ARG A 18 -6.27 2.60 6.97
CA ARG A 18 -7.42 2.72 7.87
C ARG A 18 -8.25 1.46 7.78
N GLU A 19 -9.07 1.23 8.77
CA GLU A 19 -9.94 0.06 8.78
C GLU A 19 -10.78 0.00 7.50
N ASP A 20 -11.21 1.15 7.02
CA ASP A 20 -12.04 1.24 5.81
C ASP A 20 -11.33 0.74 4.56
N ASP A 21 -10.01 0.66 4.59
CA ASP A 21 -9.26 0.22 3.40
C ASP A 21 -9.25 -1.29 3.23
N ARG A 22 -9.66 -2.02 4.26
CA ARG A 22 -9.52 -3.47 4.27
C ARG A 22 -10.14 -4.15 3.06
N GLU A 23 -11.37 -3.82 2.76
CA GLU A 23 -12.08 -4.49 1.69
C GLU A 23 -11.39 -4.31 0.33
N ALA A 24 -11.02 -3.08 0.02
CA ALA A 24 -10.38 -2.80 -1.26
C ALA A 24 -9.00 -3.44 -1.34
N VAL A 25 -8.25 -3.40 -0.23
CA VAL A 25 -6.91 -4.00 -0.20
C VAL A 25 -6.99 -5.50 -0.39
N LEU A 26 -7.88 -6.17 0.35
CA LEU A 26 -7.99 -7.62 0.22
C LEU A 26 -8.47 -8.01 -1.17
N ALA A 27 -9.29 -7.17 -1.79
CA ALA A 27 -9.78 -7.47 -3.13
C ALA A 27 -8.64 -7.48 -4.15
N PHE A 28 -7.75 -6.48 -4.11
CA PHE A 28 -6.68 -6.48 -5.10
C PHE A 28 -5.58 -7.48 -4.72
N CYS A 29 -5.39 -7.76 -3.45
CA CYS A 29 -4.42 -8.77 -3.04
C CYS A 29 -4.84 -10.16 -3.52
N ALA A 30 -6.14 -10.42 -3.52
CA ALA A 30 -6.65 -11.71 -3.98
C ALA A 30 -6.35 -11.95 -5.46
N ARG A 31 -6.13 -10.88 -6.23
CA ARG A 31 -5.82 -11.00 -7.64
C ARG A 31 -4.32 -11.07 -7.93
N THR A 32 -3.50 -10.99 -6.87
CA THR A 32 -2.05 -10.96 -7.03
C THR A 32 -1.46 -12.37 -7.20
N TRP A 33 -2.03 -13.34 -6.50
CA TRP A 33 -1.56 -14.72 -6.53
C TRP A 33 -2.70 -15.66 -6.84
N ASP A 34 -2.40 -16.73 -7.55
CA ASP A 34 -3.42 -17.73 -7.89
C ASP A 34 -3.98 -18.40 -6.63
N ASP A 35 -3.15 -18.61 -5.64
CA ASP A 35 -3.56 -19.29 -4.41
C ASP A 35 -4.05 -18.33 -3.35
N GLY A 36 -4.19 -17.06 -3.68
CA GLY A 36 -4.59 -16.07 -2.72
C GLY A 36 -3.38 -15.46 -2.02
N ASP A 37 -3.63 -14.67 -1.01
CA ASP A 37 -2.57 -13.95 -0.34
C ASP A 37 -2.76 -14.08 1.16
N TYR A 38 -1.66 -13.96 1.90
CA TYR A 38 -1.71 -14.07 3.35
C TYR A 38 -2.11 -12.77 4.02
N ILE A 39 -2.25 -11.69 3.26
CA ILE A 39 -2.58 -10.37 3.82
C ILE A 39 -3.87 -10.41 4.63
N GLN A 40 -4.84 -11.21 4.22
CA GLN A 40 -6.10 -11.31 4.96
C GLN A 40 -5.89 -11.79 6.39
N TYR A 41 -4.83 -12.52 6.64
CA TYR A 41 -4.56 -13.08 7.97
C TYR A 41 -3.73 -12.15 8.84
N VAL A 42 -3.02 -11.19 8.25
CA VAL A 42 -2.16 -10.29 8.99
C VAL A 42 -2.67 -8.85 9.03
N TRP A 43 -3.77 -8.56 8.33
CA TRP A 43 -4.28 -7.20 8.20
C TRP A 43 -4.49 -6.54 9.57
N GLU A 44 -5.22 -7.21 10.47
CA GLU A 44 -5.52 -6.62 11.76
C GLU A 44 -4.26 -6.38 12.59
N ASP A 45 -3.35 -7.34 12.58
CA ASP A 45 -2.12 -7.19 13.34
C ASP A 45 -1.29 -6.03 12.83
N TRP A 46 -1.20 -5.91 11.52
CA TRP A 46 -0.41 -4.83 10.93
C TRP A 46 -1.07 -3.48 11.13
N LEU A 47 -2.38 -3.43 11.03
CA LEU A 47 -3.10 -2.19 11.22
C LEU A 47 -2.93 -1.66 12.64
N ARG A 48 -2.84 -2.54 13.61
CA ARG A 48 -2.72 -2.18 15.01
C ARG A 48 -1.30 -2.12 15.53
N ASP A 49 -0.33 -2.39 14.67
CA ASP A 49 1.08 -2.40 15.08
C ASP A 49 1.53 -0.98 15.37
N SER A 50 1.65 -0.64 16.64
CA SER A 50 2.02 0.71 17.04
C SER A 50 3.51 0.99 16.88
N SER A 51 4.33 -0.05 16.71
CA SER A 51 5.76 0.15 16.55
C SER A 51 6.15 0.33 15.08
N GLY A 52 5.26 0.00 14.17
CA GLY A 52 5.51 0.14 12.75
C GLY A 52 4.43 0.97 12.09
N ALA A 53 4.22 0.76 10.80
CA ALA A 53 3.19 1.50 10.08
C ALA A 53 2.69 0.68 8.92
N LEU A 54 1.40 0.71 8.73
CA LEU A 54 0.80 0.08 7.56
C LEU A 54 0.38 1.20 6.62
N LEU A 55 0.91 1.17 5.40
CA LEU A 55 0.69 2.22 4.42
C LEU A 55 -0.15 1.72 3.27
N VAL A 56 -0.99 2.61 2.77
CA VAL A 56 -1.81 2.34 1.60
C VAL A 56 -1.48 3.41 0.58
N ALA A 57 -1.33 3.02 -0.67
CA ALA A 57 -1.20 3.96 -1.76
C ALA A 57 -2.56 4.05 -2.44
N THR A 58 -2.95 5.26 -2.80
CA THR A 58 -4.22 5.48 -3.48
C THR A 58 -3.98 6.10 -4.84
N LEU A 59 -4.88 5.79 -5.77
CA LEU A 59 -4.89 6.38 -7.09
C LEU A 59 -6.28 6.94 -7.26
N ALA A 60 -6.38 8.24 -7.38
CA ALA A 60 -7.67 8.92 -7.43
C ALA A 60 -8.54 8.54 -6.22
N GLY A 61 -7.90 8.43 -5.06
CA GLY A 61 -8.61 8.11 -3.83
C GLY A 61 -8.91 6.64 -3.60
N ARG A 62 -8.60 5.78 -4.56
CA ARG A 62 -8.88 4.35 -4.46
C ARG A 62 -7.63 3.58 -4.07
N PRO A 63 -7.68 2.72 -3.05
CA PRO A 63 -6.49 1.96 -2.67
C PRO A 63 -6.00 1.06 -3.79
N VAL A 64 -4.71 1.17 -4.11
CA VAL A 64 -4.10 0.37 -5.16
C VAL A 64 -2.76 -0.23 -4.72
N GLY A 65 -2.33 0.03 -3.50
CA GLY A 65 -1.07 -0.52 -3.02
C GLY A 65 -1.04 -0.61 -1.51
N LEU A 66 -0.15 -1.46 -1.01
CA LEU A 66 -0.01 -1.73 0.42
C LEU A 66 1.45 -1.99 0.74
N ALA A 67 1.89 -1.53 1.90
CA ALA A 67 3.22 -1.86 2.40
C ALA A 67 3.20 -1.76 3.92
N HIS A 68 3.93 -2.66 4.57
CA HIS A 68 4.06 -2.64 6.02
C HIS A 68 5.49 -2.31 6.39
N LEU A 69 5.65 -1.29 7.22
CA LEU A 69 6.94 -0.92 7.76
C LEU A 69 7.06 -1.58 9.12
N ARG A 70 8.02 -2.49 9.25
CA ARG A 70 8.21 -3.22 10.48
C ARG A 70 9.48 -2.75 11.15
N MET A 71 9.38 -2.33 12.40
CA MET A 71 10.56 -1.90 13.14
C MET A 71 11.22 -3.10 13.77
N MET A 72 12.48 -3.32 13.42
CA MET A 72 13.26 -4.41 13.99
C MET A 72 14.00 -3.93 15.23
N SER A 73 14.33 -2.65 15.26
CA SER A 73 14.99 -2.03 16.41
C SER A 73 14.76 -0.52 16.24
N PRO A 74 15.14 0.30 17.22
CA PRO A 74 14.95 1.75 17.07
C PRO A 74 15.66 2.34 15.85
N GLU A 75 16.66 1.64 15.32
CA GLU A 75 17.44 2.15 14.21
C GLU A 75 17.29 1.37 12.94
N GLU A 76 16.48 0.31 12.95
CA GLU A 76 16.40 -0.58 11.80
C GLU A 76 14.97 -0.90 11.49
N ALA A 77 14.58 -0.73 10.24
CA ALA A 77 13.22 -1.00 9.80
C ALA A 77 13.25 -1.80 8.50
N TRP A 78 12.24 -2.63 8.33
CA TRP A 78 12.09 -3.42 7.12
C TRP A 78 10.75 -3.10 6.50
N ILE A 79 10.71 -3.09 5.18
CA ILE A 79 9.46 -2.94 4.45
C ILE A 79 9.09 -4.32 3.94
N GLU A 80 7.91 -4.77 4.28
CA GLU A 80 7.45 -6.10 3.91
C GLU A 80 6.04 -6.06 3.37
N GLY A 81 5.65 -7.14 2.73
CA GLY A 81 4.27 -7.28 2.28
C GLY A 81 3.85 -6.25 1.24
N VAL A 82 4.80 -5.78 0.42
CA VAL A 82 4.46 -4.80 -0.61
C VAL A 82 3.57 -5.46 -1.65
N ARG A 83 2.41 -4.84 -1.88
CA ARG A 83 1.46 -5.34 -2.87
C ARG A 83 0.97 -4.18 -3.72
N VAL A 84 0.81 -4.43 -5.00
CA VAL A 84 0.30 -3.43 -5.92
C VAL A 84 -0.83 -4.08 -6.70
N ASP A 85 -1.96 -3.39 -6.81
CA ASP A 85 -3.08 -3.85 -7.61
C ASP A 85 -2.56 -4.13 -9.01
N PRO A 86 -2.82 -5.33 -9.56
CA PRO A 86 -2.35 -5.66 -10.90
C PRO A 86 -2.76 -4.63 -11.95
N GLU A 87 -3.88 -3.97 -11.76
CA GLU A 87 -4.36 -2.98 -12.71
C GLU A 87 -3.65 -1.64 -12.58
N ALA A 88 -2.87 -1.46 -11.53
CA ALA A 88 -2.14 -0.21 -11.30
C ALA A 88 -0.62 -0.38 -11.41
N ARG A 89 -0.17 -1.51 -11.93
CA ARG A 89 1.26 -1.74 -12.05
C ARG A 89 1.88 -0.80 -13.07
N ARG A 90 3.17 -0.57 -12.93
CA ARG A 90 3.97 0.30 -13.79
C ARG A 90 3.60 1.76 -13.68
N ARG A 91 2.95 2.14 -12.59
CA ARG A 91 2.62 3.54 -12.33
C ARG A 91 3.43 4.11 -11.17
N GLY A 92 4.39 3.34 -10.65
CA GLY A 92 5.22 3.82 -9.57
C GLY A 92 4.61 3.70 -8.19
N VAL A 93 3.61 2.84 -8.03
CA VAL A 93 2.92 2.69 -6.74
C VAL A 93 3.88 2.23 -5.66
N ALA A 94 4.69 1.20 -5.94
CA ALA A 94 5.62 0.69 -4.95
C ALA A 94 6.64 1.75 -4.56
N ARG A 95 7.09 2.54 -5.52
CA ARG A 95 8.05 3.60 -5.26
C ARG A 95 7.48 4.65 -4.32
N VAL A 96 6.23 5.02 -4.52
CA VAL A 96 5.58 6.00 -3.66
C VAL A 96 5.46 5.47 -2.25
N LEU A 97 5.09 4.19 -2.11
CA LEU A 97 4.98 3.56 -0.79
C LEU A 97 6.33 3.55 -0.07
N ILE A 98 7.37 3.15 -0.77
CA ILE A 98 8.70 3.06 -0.18
C ILE A 98 9.22 4.44 0.20
N SER A 99 8.99 5.43 -0.66
CA SER A 99 9.39 6.80 -0.36
C SER A 99 8.70 7.33 0.88
N ARG A 100 7.41 7.02 1.02
CA ARG A 100 6.67 7.49 2.18
C ARG A 100 7.15 6.81 3.45
N ALA A 101 7.43 5.52 3.36
CA ALA A 101 7.93 4.77 4.51
C ALA A 101 9.26 5.33 4.98
N ALA A 102 10.11 5.74 4.06
CA ALA A 102 11.41 6.27 4.41
C ALA A 102 11.34 7.60 5.16
N ARG A 103 10.20 8.27 5.09
CA ARG A 103 10.04 9.54 5.79
C ARG A 103 9.32 9.40 7.12
N LEU A 104 8.99 8.20 7.52
CA LEU A 104 8.35 7.97 8.81
C LEU A 104 9.41 7.79 9.95
#